data_1ef91756dbea93db19035239acdde769
#
_entry.id   1ef91756dbea93db19035239acdde769
#
_cell.length_a   1.000
_cell.length_b   1.000
_cell.length_c   1.000
_cell.angle_alpha   90.00
_cell.angle_beta   90.00
_cell.angle_gamma   90.00
#
_symmetry.space_group_name_H-M   'P 1'
#
loop_
_entity.id
_entity.type
_entity.pdbx_description
1 polymer ?
#
loop_
_entity_poly.entity_id
_entity_poly.type
_entity_poly.pdbx_seq_one_letter_code
_entity_poly.pdbx_strand_id
1 'polypeptide(L)'
;AEALANAGADILAHELNSPALASVAEDRGLNVIGYTSDRSDEAPNAWLSSFTIEWAPYFIDQISSLIDGTWEAELTFGGLADDMIGHSPYGPDVTDEIIALVDEARAGIIDGSLDFFAGPLVDNEGNVVVAEGETIPFEERIACCLWLIEGISGGSSGSGDSDSTDSDSSEAVVA
;
A
#
# COMPACT_ATOMS: atom_id res chain seq x y z
N ALA A 1 14.20 4.94 9.09
CA ALA A 1 13.50 6.11 9.66
C ALA A 1 14.45 7.28 9.85
N GLU A 2 15.49 7.16 10.69
CA GLU A 2 16.42 8.27 11.00
C GLU A 2 17.12 8.86 9.77
N ALA A 3 17.54 8.04 8.81
CA ALA A 3 18.16 8.52 7.57
C ALA A 3 17.20 9.38 6.74
N LEU A 4 15.93 8.96 6.64
CA LEU A 4 14.89 9.72 5.92
C LEU A 4 14.58 11.05 6.62
N ALA A 5 14.43 11.02 7.95
CA ALA A 5 14.25 12.23 8.74
C ALA A 5 15.42 13.22 8.58
N ASN A 6 16.65 12.72 8.58
CA ASN A 6 17.85 13.55 8.37
C ASN A 6 17.96 14.08 6.92
N ALA A 7 17.37 13.39 5.95
CA ALA A 7 17.27 13.83 4.57
C ALA A 7 16.16 14.89 4.35
N GLY A 8 15.36 15.20 5.38
CA GLY A 8 14.33 16.23 5.33
C GLY A 8 12.92 15.71 5.02
N ALA A 9 12.67 14.41 5.17
CA ALA A 9 11.32 13.89 5.08
C ALA A 9 10.46 14.44 6.24
N ASP A 10 9.27 14.91 5.93
CA ASP A 10 8.26 15.40 6.86
C ASP A 10 7.17 14.36 7.18
N ILE A 11 6.99 13.38 6.29
CA ILE A 11 6.10 12.25 6.46
C ILE A 11 6.89 10.96 6.26
N LEU A 12 6.73 10.01 7.18
CA LEU A 12 7.31 8.67 7.08
C LEU A 12 6.19 7.65 6.80
N ALA A 13 6.31 6.91 5.70
CA ALA A 13 5.43 5.79 5.40
C ALA A 13 6.22 4.48 5.38
N HIS A 14 5.59 3.39 5.80
CA HIS A 14 6.29 2.10 5.86
C HIS A 14 5.40 0.92 5.54
N GLU A 15 6.07 -0.17 5.20
CA GLU A 15 5.50 -1.49 4.97
C GLU A 15 6.13 -2.52 5.93
N LEU A 16 6.37 -2.12 7.17
CA LEU A 16 7.02 -2.95 8.18
C LEU A 16 6.09 -3.17 9.36
N ASN A 17 6.01 -4.39 9.84
CA ASN A 17 5.31 -4.71 11.08
C ASN A 17 6.20 -4.40 12.30
N SER A 18 6.57 -3.13 12.47
CA SER A 18 7.43 -2.64 13.54
C SER A 18 7.00 -1.25 13.99
N PRO A 19 6.97 -0.97 15.30
CA PRO A 19 6.66 0.36 15.84
C PRO A 19 7.79 1.38 15.63
N ALA A 20 8.97 0.94 15.24
CA ALA A 20 10.18 1.78 15.24
C ALA A 20 10.04 3.04 14.38
N LEU A 21 9.30 2.98 13.27
CA LEU A 21 9.10 4.14 12.40
C LEU A 21 8.15 5.15 13.04
N ALA A 22 7.07 4.68 13.66
CA ALA A 22 6.11 5.50 14.38
C ALA A 22 6.79 6.22 15.56
N SER A 23 7.61 5.50 16.34
CA SER A 23 8.37 6.08 17.45
C SER A 23 9.35 7.16 16.97
N VAL A 24 10.06 6.95 15.86
CA VAL A 24 10.97 7.97 15.31
C VAL A 24 10.18 9.20 14.83
N ALA A 25 9.04 9.01 14.18
CA ALA A 25 8.21 10.13 13.75
C ALA A 25 7.73 10.96 14.95
N GLU A 26 7.22 10.31 16.00
CA GLU A 26 6.79 10.97 17.23
C GLU A 26 7.94 11.75 17.90
N ASP A 27 9.11 11.13 18.09
CA ASP A 27 10.27 11.74 18.72
C ASP A 27 10.84 12.93 17.92
N ARG A 28 10.69 12.91 16.61
CA ARG A 28 11.23 13.92 15.71
C ARG A 28 10.20 14.99 15.31
N GLY A 29 8.94 14.87 15.73
CA GLY A 29 7.86 15.77 15.35
C GLY A 29 7.55 15.72 13.85
N LEU A 30 7.66 14.53 13.25
CA LEU A 30 7.27 14.23 11.86
C LEU A 30 5.92 13.55 11.86
N ASN A 31 5.31 13.40 10.69
CA ASN A 31 4.09 12.62 10.54
C ASN A 31 4.39 11.19 10.09
N VAL A 32 3.47 10.25 10.37
CA VAL A 32 3.61 8.84 9.99
C VAL A 32 2.32 8.26 9.41
N ILE A 33 2.48 7.49 8.34
CA ILE A 33 1.45 6.62 7.78
C ILE A 33 1.84 5.18 8.12
N GLY A 34 0.94 4.49 8.82
CA GLY A 34 1.17 3.14 9.31
C GLY A 34 0.85 2.04 8.30
N TYR A 35 1.02 0.78 8.74
CA TYR A 35 0.89 -0.43 7.93
C TYR A 35 0.03 -1.48 8.65
N THR A 36 -1.02 -1.94 7.99
CA THR A 36 -1.92 -3.06 8.34
C THR A 36 -2.68 -2.99 9.67
N SER A 37 -2.37 -2.08 10.56
CA SER A 37 -2.99 -2.00 11.88
C SER A 37 -2.94 -0.58 12.43
N ASP A 38 -3.87 -0.27 13.32
CA ASP A 38 -3.83 0.95 14.10
C ASP A 38 -2.72 0.88 15.17
N ARG A 39 -1.82 1.84 15.14
CA ARG A 39 -0.74 2.03 16.11
C ARG A 39 -0.65 3.48 16.58
N SER A 40 -1.78 4.18 16.55
CA SER A 40 -1.88 5.56 17.00
C SER A 40 -1.43 5.74 18.45
N ASP A 41 -1.56 4.72 19.28
CA ASP A 41 -1.06 4.73 20.67
C ASP A 41 0.47 4.87 20.76
N GLU A 42 1.20 4.45 19.71
CA GLU A 42 2.67 4.51 19.68
C GLU A 42 3.18 5.86 19.16
N ALA A 43 2.36 6.62 18.47
CA ALA A 43 2.69 7.91 17.88
C ALA A 43 1.46 8.86 17.91
N PRO A 44 0.94 9.21 19.08
CA PRO A 44 -0.34 9.91 19.19
C PRO A 44 -0.38 11.31 18.58
N ASN A 45 0.76 11.96 18.42
CA ASN A 45 0.85 13.28 17.79
C ASN A 45 1.31 13.20 16.32
N ALA A 46 2.07 12.16 15.97
CA ALA A 46 2.63 11.97 14.62
C ALA A 46 1.71 11.16 13.68
N TRP A 47 0.74 10.42 14.23
CA TRP A 47 -0.11 9.52 13.46
C TRP A 47 -1.00 10.28 12.48
N LEU A 48 -0.98 9.89 11.21
CA LEU A 48 -1.96 10.34 10.22
C LEU A 48 -3.08 9.31 10.05
N SER A 49 -2.74 8.11 9.66
CA SER A 49 -3.62 6.95 9.54
C SER A 49 -2.80 5.72 9.14
N SER A 50 -3.44 4.58 8.96
CA SER A 50 -2.90 3.39 8.27
C SER A 50 -4.00 2.72 7.48
N PHE A 51 -3.68 1.99 6.43
CA PHE A 51 -4.63 1.00 5.96
C PHE A 51 -4.68 -0.16 6.96
N THR A 52 -5.83 -0.79 7.07
CA THR A 52 -6.05 -1.96 7.94
C THR A 52 -6.51 -3.15 7.12
N ILE A 53 -6.17 -4.36 7.57
CA ILE A 53 -6.68 -5.60 7.00
C ILE A 53 -7.76 -6.14 7.93
N GLU A 54 -8.98 -6.19 7.42
CA GLU A 54 -10.16 -6.62 8.16
C GLU A 54 -10.45 -8.09 7.89
N TRP A 55 -9.95 -8.96 8.74
CA TRP A 55 -10.11 -10.40 8.57
C TRP A 55 -11.50 -10.95 8.95
N ALA A 56 -12.30 -10.16 9.67
CA ALA A 56 -13.57 -10.63 10.21
C ALA A 56 -14.57 -11.07 9.12
N PRO A 57 -14.80 -10.34 8.01
CA PRO A 57 -15.68 -10.78 6.95
C PRO A 57 -15.26 -12.15 6.38
N TYR A 58 -13.99 -12.31 6.08
CA TYR A 58 -13.43 -13.57 5.55
C TYR A 58 -13.66 -14.74 6.52
N PHE A 59 -13.29 -14.60 7.80
CA PHE A 59 -13.45 -15.70 8.76
C PHE A 59 -14.91 -16.05 9.03
N ILE A 60 -15.81 -15.06 9.05
CA ILE A 60 -17.23 -15.29 9.21
C ILE A 60 -17.77 -16.12 8.04
N ASP A 61 -17.40 -15.77 6.80
CA ASP A 61 -17.82 -16.50 5.61
C ASP A 61 -17.28 -17.93 5.61
N GLN A 62 -15.98 -18.12 5.85
CA GLN A 62 -15.35 -19.43 5.89
C GLN A 62 -15.94 -20.35 6.96
N ILE A 63 -16.21 -19.82 8.15
CA ILE A 63 -16.81 -20.60 9.24
C ILE A 63 -18.26 -20.92 8.93
N SER A 64 -19.02 -19.99 8.36
CA SER A 64 -20.42 -20.20 7.99
C SER A 64 -20.55 -21.27 6.92
N SER A 65 -19.76 -21.20 5.87
CA SER A 65 -19.76 -22.21 4.80
C SER A 65 -19.33 -23.59 5.30
N LEU A 66 -18.39 -23.66 6.26
CA LEU A 66 -18.00 -24.90 6.89
C LEU A 66 -19.13 -25.52 7.70
N ILE A 67 -19.87 -24.71 8.46
CA ILE A 67 -21.04 -25.16 9.25
C ILE A 67 -22.15 -25.67 8.32
N ASP A 68 -22.37 -24.97 7.21
CA ASP A 68 -23.41 -25.31 6.22
C ASP A 68 -23.00 -26.48 5.31
N GLY A 69 -21.75 -26.94 5.39
CA GLY A 69 -21.23 -28.04 4.57
C GLY A 69 -21.03 -27.67 3.10
N THR A 70 -20.93 -26.39 2.81
CA THR A 70 -20.69 -25.82 1.45
C THR A 70 -19.27 -25.33 1.24
N TRP A 71 -18.42 -25.45 2.24
CA TRP A 71 -17.04 -24.96 2.16
C TRP A 71 -16.22 -25.71 1.11
N GLU A 72 -15.56 -24.94 0.26
CA GLU A 72 -14.58 -25.44 -0.71
C GLU A 72 -13.27 -24.65 -0.55
N ALA A 73 -12.14 -25.32 -0.83
CA ALA A 73 -10.84 -24.67 -0.78
C ALA A 73 -10.67 -23.80 -2.03
N GLU A 74 -10.67 -22.50 -1.86
CA GLU A 74 -10.49 -21.53 -2.95
C GLU A 74 -9.52 -20.42 -2.56
N LEU A 75 -8.98 -19.75 -3.56
CA LEU A 75 -8.17 -18.55 -3.38
C LEU A 75 -9.09 -17.35 -3.31
N THR A 76 -9.15 -16.70 -2.15
CA THR A 76 -10.00 -15.54 -1.92
C THR A 76 -9.20 -14.26 -1.99
N PHE A 77 -9.72 -13.29 -2.74
CA PHE A 77 -9.24 -11.91 -2.76
C PHE A 77 -10.36 -11.00 -2.29
N GLY A 78 -10.02 -10.06 -1.42
CA GLY A 78 -10.95 -9.04 -0.97
C GLY A 78 -10.28 -7.68 -0.86
N GLY A 79 -11.05 -6.65 -1.14
CA GLY A 79 -10.60 -5.26 -1.15
C GLY A 79 -11.49 -4.34 -0.33
N LEU A 80 -11.51 -3.07 -0.74
CA LEU A 80 -12.35 -2.03 -0.13
C LEU A 80 -13.85 -2.33 -0.30
N ALA A 81 -14.25 -2.90 -1.44
CA ALA A 81 -15.65 -3.23 -1.72
C ALA A 81 -16.17 -4.42 -0.91
N ASP A 82 -15.26 -5.26 -0.40
CA ASP A 82 -15.58 -6.46 0.37
C ASP A 82 -15.42 -6.22 1.88
N ASP A 83 -15.20 -4.99 2.29
CA ASP A 83 -14.88 -4.60 3.67
C ASP A 83 -13.67 -5.35 4.27
N MET A 84 -12.77 -5.87 3.42
CA MET A 84 -11.55 -6.56 3.85
C MET A 84 -10.36 -5.62 3.98
N ILE A 85 -10.45 -4.42 3.43
CA ILE A 85 -9.49 -3.34 3.58
C ILE A 85 -10.20 -2.12 4.17
N GLY A 86 -9.66 -1.58 5.24
CA GLY A 86 -10.13 -0.38 5.91
C GLY A 86 -8.99 0.61 6.14
N HIS A 87 -9.23 1.52 7.05
CA HIS A 87 -8.19 2.40 7.59
C HIS A 87 -8.40 2.63 9.09
N SER A 88 -7.30 2.92 9.80
CA SER A 88 -7.37 3.33 11.20
C SER A 88 -8.05 4.70 11.34
N PRO A 89 -8.48 5.08 12.54
CA PRO A 89 -8.88 6.46 12.81
C PRO A 89 -7.81 7.45 12.35
N TYR A 90 -8.25 8.62 11.90
CA TYR A 90 -7.35 9.70 11.51
C TYR A 90 -6.72 10.36 12.73
N GLY A 91 -5.45 10.70 12.61
CA GLY A 91 -4.71 11.43 13.61
C GLY A 91 -4.99 12.94 13.63
N PRO A 92 -4.41 13.67 14.60
CA PRO A 92 -4.77 15.08 14.86
C PRO A 92 -4.44 16.05 13.72
N ASP A 93 -3.47 15.74 12.89
CA ASP A 93 -3.04 16.61 11.79
C ASP A 93 -3.82 16.38 10.48
N VAL A 94 -4.74 15.40 10.45
CA VAL A 94 -5.57 15.13 9.28
C VAL A 94 -6.82 16.01 9.32
N THR A 95 -6.91 16.94 8.37
CA THR A 95 -8.02 17.89 8.29
C THR A 95 -9.25 17.26 7.64
N ASP A 96 -10.45 17.84 7.87
CA ASP A 96 -11.70 17.42 7.23
C ASP A 96 -11.61 17.45 5.68
N GLU A 97 -10.80 18.37 5.14
CA GLU A 97 -10.57 18.47 3.70
C GLU A 97 -9.79 17.25 3.17
N ILE A 98 -8.76 16.81 3.91
CA ILE A 98 -7.99 15.60 3.56
C ILE A 98 -8.87 14.36 3.69
N ILE A 99 -9.69 14.26 4.74
CA ILE A 99 -10.64 13.15 4.92
C ILE A 99 -11.58 13.06 3.73
N ALA A 100 -12.15 14.21 3.29
CA ALA A 100 -13.05 14.22 2.13
C ALA A 100 -12.38 13.73 0.84
N LEU A 101 -11.11 14.09 0.60
CA LEU A 101 -10.33 13.60 -0.55
C LEU A 101 -10.07 12.09 -0.48
N VAL A 102 -9.77 11.56 0.71
CA VAL A 102 -9.59 10.12 0.91
C VAL A 102 -10.91 9.38 0.68
N ASP A 103 -12.02 9.89 1.18
CA ASP A 103 -13.34 9.29 1.00
C ASP A 103 -13.76 9.28 -0.48
N GLU A 104 -13.49 10.35 -1.21
CA GLU A 104 -13.72 10.43 -2.66
C GLU A 104 -12.89 9.39 -3.40
N ALA A 105 -11.59 9.28 -3.10
CA ALA A 105 -10.70 8.28 -3.71
C ALA A 105 -11.16 6.85 -3.40
N ARG A 106 -11.57 6.57 -2.16
CA ARG A 106 -12.12 5.26 -1.78
C ARG A 106 -13.39 4.93 -2.55
N ALA A 107 -14.31 5.87 -2.64
CA ALA A 107 -15.53 5.68 -3.42
C ALA A 107 -15.22 5.38 -4.88
N GLY A 108 -14.27 6.10 -5.49
CA GLY A 108 -13.83 5.88 -6.85
C GLY A 108 -13.18 4.51 -7.09
N ILE A 109 -12.42 3.99 -6.11
CA ILE A 109 -11.86 2.64 -6.19
C ILE A 109 -12.99 1.58 -6.13
N ILE A 110 -13.96 1.78 -5.22
CA ILE A 110 -15.07 0.85 -5.02
C ILE A 110 -15.99 0.78 -6.24
N ASP A 111 -16.29 1.92 -6.86
CA ASP A 111 -17.17 1.98 -8.03
C ASP A 111 -16.43 1.80 -9.37
N GLY A 112 -15.10 1.70 -9.33
CA GLY A 112 -14.24 1.48 -10.49
C GLY A 112 -13.97 2.74 -11.32
N SER A 113 -14.38 3.92 -10.88
CA SER A 113 -14.05 5.18 -11.58
C SER A 113 -12.60 5.61 -11.37
N LEU A 114 -11.95 5.11 -10.33
CA LEU A 114 -10.53 5.26 -10.06
C LEU A 114 -9.84 3.90 -10.12
N ASP A 115 -9.15 3.62 -11.23
CA ASP A 115 -8.34 2.41 -11.41
C ASP A 115 -6.87 2.79 -11.61
N PHE A 116 -6.00 2.45 -10.65
CA PHE A 116 -4.56 2.72 -10.71
C PHE A 116 -3.83 1.91 -11.78
N PHE A 117 -4.48 0.88 -12.35
CA PHE A 117 -3.94 0.03 -13.39
C PHE A 117 -4.47 0.40 -14.79
N ALA A 118 -5.27 1.47 -14.89
CA ALA A 118 -5.73 1.99 -16.15
C ALA A 118 -4.64 2.79 -16.85
N GLY A 119 -4.54 2.60 -18.17
CA GLY A 119 -3.60 3.32 -19.02
C GLY A 119 -4.05 4.76 -19.36
N PRO A 120 -3.11 5.55 -19.85
CA PRO A 120 -1.77 5.10 -20.25
C PRO A 120 -0.83 4.95 -19.04
N LEU A 121 -0.15 3.81 -18.93
CA LEU A 121 0.96 3.63 -18.00
C LEU A 121 2.26 3.53 -18.77
N VAL A 122 3.27 4.26 -18.32
CA VAL A 122 4.58 4.35 -18.94
C VAL A 122 5.62 3.82 -17.96
N ASP A 123 6.54 3.00 -18.44
CA ASP A 123 7.63 2.51 -17.62
C ASP A 123 8.75 3.55 -17.47
N ASN A 124 9.74 3.27 -16.63
CA ASN A 124 10.87 4.16 -16.39
C ASN A 124 11.87 4.23 -17.58
N GLU A 125 11.66 3.46 -18.63
CA GLU A 125 12.40 3.53 -19.89
C GLU A 125 11.65 4.35 -20.95
N GLY A 126 10.41 4.79 -20.67
CA GLY A 126 9.56 5.57 -21.57
C GLY A 126 8.68 4.74 -22.51
N ASN A 127 8.55 3.43 -22.26
CA ASN A 127 7.65 2.59 -23.05
C ASN A 127 6.24 2.62 -22.47
N VAL A 128 5.23 2.70 -23.33
CA VAL A 128 3.82 2.52 -22.92
C VAL A 128 3.58 1.05 -22.65
N VAL A 129 3.35 0.69 -21.39
CA VAL A 129 3.11 -0.69 -20.90
C VAL A 129 1.63 -1.02 -20.77
N VAL A 130 0.78 0.00 -20.60
CA VAL A 130 -0.68 -0.11 -20.71
C VAL A 130 -1.16 1.05 -21.57
N ALA A 131 -1.86 0.77 -22.66
CA ALA A 131 -2.32 1.80 -23.59
C ALA A 131 -3.51 2.60 -23.01
N GLU A 132 -3.78 3.79 -23.59
CA GLU A 132 -4.94 4.59 -23.22
C GLU A 132 -6.24 3.80 -23.46
N GLY A 133 -7.11 3.78 -22.44
CA GLY A 133 -8.38 3.06 -22.47
C GLY A 133 -8.27 1.55 -22.17
N GLU A 134 -7.08 1.06 -21.89
CA GLU A 134 -6.85 -0.31 -21.41
C GLU A 134 -6.60 -0.30 -19.91
N THR A 135 -6.73 -1.45 -19.27
CA THR A 135 -6.36 -1.67 -17.86
C THR A 135 -5.75 -3.05 -17.70
N ILE A 136 -4.90 -3.24 -16.70
CA ILE A 136 -4.37 -4.56 -16.37
C ILE A 136 -5.51 -5.38 -15.73
N PRO A 137 -5.89 -6.54 -16.31
CA PRO A 137 -6.90 -7.42 -15.73
C PRO A 137 -6.53 -7.86 -14.31
N PHE A 138 -7.54 -8.08 -13.46
CA PHE A 138 -7.32 -8.41 -12.05
C PHE A 138 -6.40 -9.62 -11.87
N GLU A 139 -6.61 -10.68 -12.67
CA GLU A 139 -5.83 -11.92 -12.61
C GLU A 139 -4.35 -11.71 -12.95
N GLU A 140 -4.07 -10.70 -13.79
CA GLU A 140 -2.71 -10.35 -14.18
C GLU A 140 -2.03 -9.47 -13.14
N ARG A 141 -2.78 -8.69 -12.35
CA ARG A 141 -2.23 -7.78 -11.33
C ARG A 141 -1.40 -8.50 -10.26
N ILE A 142 -1.72 -9.76 -9.97
CA ILE A 142 -1.02 -10.58 -8.97
C ILE A 142 0.38 -10.99 -9.43
N ALA A 143 0.57 -11.14 -10.73
CA ALA A 143 1.81 -11.59 -11.34
C ALA A 143 2.46 -10.52 -12.24
N CYS A 144 1.84 -9.33 -12.31
CA CYS A 144 2.32 -8.29 -13.19
C CYS A 144 3.52 -7.54 -12.63
N CYS A 145 4.04 -6.75 -13.52
CA CYS A 145 4.77 -5.51 -13.26
C CYS A 145 6.19 -5.76 -12.82
N LEU A 146 6.93 -6.48 -13.67
CA LEU A 146 8.40 -6.58 -13.60
C LEU A 146 9.09 -5.32 -14.14
N TRP A 147 8.35 -4.23 -14.34
CA TRP A 147 8.81 -2.93 -14.79
C TRP A 147 8.54 -1.89 -13.70
N LEU A 148 9.34 -0.87 -13.67
CA LEU A 148 9.14 0.29 -12.80
C LEU A 148 8.33 1.35 -13.57
N ILE A 149 7.44 2.04 -12.87
CA ILE A 149 6.67 3.13 -13.48
C ILE A 149 7.56 4.37 -13.71
N GLU A 150 7.19 5.21 -14.67
CA GLU A 150 7.84 6.49 -14.92
C GLU A 150 8.01 7.31 -13.63
N GLY A 151 9.17 7.92 -13.48
CA GLY A 151 9.53 8.69 -12.28
C GLY A 151 10.22 7.88 -11.19
N ILE A 152 10.22 6.54 -11.26
CA ILE A 152 10.96 5.69 -10.33
C ILE A 152 12.33 5.35 -10.94
N SER A 153 13.40 5.64 -10.20
CA SER A 153 14.77 5.26 -10.56
C SER A 153 15.26 4.11 -9.68
N GLY A 154 16.09 3.24 -10.25
CA GLY A 154 16.61 2.05 -9.58
C GLY A 154 15.96 0.78 -10.10
N GLY A 155 16.45 -0.38 -9.68
CA GLY A 155 16.03 -1.68 -10.21
C GLY A 155 16.82 -2.08 -11.45
N SER A 156 17.28 -3.32 -11.51
CA SER A 156 17.80 -3.92 -12.72
C SER A 156 16.64 -4.39 -13.56
N SER A 157 16.54 -3.97 -14.81
CA SER A 157 15.74 -4.67 -15.82
C SER A 157 16.11 -6.14 -15.76
N GLY A 158 15.17 -6.98 -15.26
CA GLY A 158 15.45 -8.37 -14.98
C GLY A 158 15.73 -9.18 -16.22
N SER A 159 16.99 -9.32 -16.59
CA SER A 159 17.47 -10.52 -17.26
C SER A 159 17.89 -11.48 -16.15
N GLY A 160 17.12 -12.59 -16.00
CA GLY A 160 17.42 -13.58 -14.99
C GLY A 160 18.84 -14.13 -15.14
N ASP A 161 19.65 -13.78 -14.14
CA ASP A 161 20.82 -14.56 -13.78
C ASP A 161 20.82 -14.65 -12.25
N SER A 162 20.47 -15.83 -11.78
CA SER A 162 20.61 -16.21 -10.39
C SER A 162 22.10 -16.38 -10.08
N ASP A 163 22.75 -15.35 -9.60
CA ASP A 163 24.00 -15.51 -8.86
C ASP A 163 23.87 -14.84 -7.49
N SER A 164 23.82 -15.70 -6.50
CA SER A 164 23.79 -15.34 -5.10
C SER A 164 25.21 -15.03 -4.64
N THR A 165 25.53 -13.75 -4.48
CA THR A 165 26.47 -13.22 -3.48
C THR A 165 26.60 -11.71 -3.66
N ASP A 166 26.01 -10.91 -2.80
CA ASP A 166 26.65 -9.93 -1.93
C ASP A 166 25.59 -9.03 -1.26
N SER A 167 25.68 -9.05 0.04
CA SER A 167 25.03 -8.08 0.90
C SER A 167 25.75 -6.74 0.76
N ASP A 168 25.14 -5.79 0.06
CA ASP A 168 25.49 -4.39 0.26
C ASP A 168 24.20 -3.54 0.26
N SER A 169 24.05 -2.84 1.36
CA SER A 169 22.96 -1.92 1.64
C SER A 169 23.17 -0.65 0.81
N SER A 170 22.43 -0.49 -0.28
CA SER A 170 22.40 0.76 -1.03
C SER A 170 21.05 1.44 -0.95
N GLU A 171 21.11 2.61 -0.45
CA GLU A 171 20.18 3.71 -0.28
C GLU A 171 19.13 3.84 -1.38
N ALA A 172 17.85 3.78 -0.98
CA ALA A 172 16.77 4.34 -1.78
C ALA A 172 16.73 5.85 -1.53
N VAL A 173 16.99 6.64 -2.55
CA VAL A 173 16.79 8.10 -2.54
C VAL A 173 15.44 8.36 -3.19
N VAL A 174 14.53 8.93 -2.40
CA VAL A 174 13.27 9.50 -2.90
C VAL A 174 13.50 11.01 -3.06
N ALA A 175 13.22 11.53 -4.22
CA ALA A 175 13.18 12.94 -4.51
C ALA A 175 11.81 13.54 -4.19
#